data_afb5aef81d22e796458af23bce75e8ea
#
_entry.id   afb5aef81d22e796458af23bce75e8ea
#
_cell.length_a   1.000
_cell.length_b   1.000
_cell.length_c   1.000
_cell.angle_alpha   90.00
_cell.angle_beta   90.00
_cell.angle_gamma   90.00
#
_symmetry.space_group_name_H-M   'P 1'
#
loop_
_entity.id
_entity.type
_entity.pdbx_description
1 polymer ?
#
loop_
_entity_poly.entity_id
_entity_poly.type
_entity_poly.pdbx_seq_one_letter_code
_entity_poly.pdbx_strand_id
1 'polypeptide(L)'
;MSIMRRRILIVCAAACAGVGALAHAQAQPQQPVSALKGHNSNAPVDVTADRIEVQDRADRAMFAGNVHVTQAELTLDTERLTVAYSSAGSIQIDRLDASGGVVVTSPSETARGDFGVYDLNRKLITLVGNVRLTRGDSNIIGSRLVIDLNSGRAVIAGGPAGVAQSGGRVKGHFTVPNRGD
;
A
#
# COMPACT_ATOMS: atom_id res chain seq x y z
N MET A 1 13.18 29.55 -73.47
CA MET A 1 14.60 29.94 -73.41
C MET A 1 15.22 29.12 -72.28
N SER A 2 15.73 27.89 -72.49
CA SER A 2 17.15 27.59 -72.86
C SER A 2 18.05 27.98 -71.69
N ILE A 3 18.76 27.17 -71.00
CA ILE A 3 19.89 26.30 -71.30
C ILE A 3 20.28 25.56 -69.98
N MET A 4 20.27 24.27 -69.81
CA MET A 4 21.33 23.33 -70.22
C MET A 4 22.49 23.18 -69.20
N ARG A 5 22.58 21.98 -68.64
CA ARG A 5 23.73 21.12 -68.30
C ARG A 5 24.73 21.52 -67.23
N ARG A 6 24.91 20.67 -66.18
CA ARG A 6 26.09 19.77 -66.18
C ARG A 6 26.04 18.74 -65.06
N ARG A 7 26.23 17.50 -65.44
CA ARG A 7 26.53 16.34 -64.62
C ARG A 7 27.92 16.48 -63.99
N ILE A 8 28.08 16.15 -62.72
CA ILE A 8 29.30 15.62 -62.19
C ILE A 8 28.94 14.49 -61.22
N LEU A 9 29.27 13.27 -61.66
CA LEU A 9 29.38 12.07 -60.85
C LEU A 9 30.65 12.18 -60.03
N ILE A 10 30.59 12.03 -58.70
CA ILE A 10 31.71 11.59 -57.88
C ILE A 10 31.20 10.49 -56.97
N VAL A 11 31.63 9.30 -57.35
CA VAL A 11 31.63 8.09 -56.50
C VAL A 11 32.76 8.25 -55.50
N CYS A 12 32.45 8.19 -54.24
CA CYS A 12 33.45 7.80 -53.21
C CYS A 12 32.80 6.90 -52.19
N ALA A 13 33.44 5.77 -52.10
CA ALA A 13 33.10 4.61 -51.32
C ALA A 13 33.29 4.78 -49.81
N ALA A 14 32.53 3.99 -49.08
CA ALA A 14 32.85 3.26 -47.86
C ALA A 14 33.28 4.04 -46.61
N ALA A 15 32.45 3.89 -45.57
CA ALA A 15 32.92 3.34 -44.29
C ALA A 15 31.70 3.02 -43.44
N CYS A 16 31.37 1.74 -43.33
CA CYS A 16 30.50 1.20 -42.29
C CYS A 16 31.21 1.38 -40.96
N ALA A 17 30.72 2.25 -40.10
CA ALA A 17 30.97 2.22 -38.68
C ALA A 17 29.65 1.97 -38.01
N GLY A 18 29.30 0.71 -37.83
CA GLY A 18 28.20 0.25 -36.98
C GLY A 18 28.52 0.56 -35.54
N VAL A 19 28.03 1.67 -35.03
CA VAL A 19 27.95 1.92 -33.59
C VAL A 19 26.73 1.15 -33.09
N GLY A 20 26.98 -0.09 -32.62
CA GLY A 20 26.00 -0.86 -31.86
C GLY A 20 25.66 -0.12 -30.58
N ALA A 21 24.55 0.60 -30.58
CA ALA A 21 23.96 1.11 -29.34
C ALA A 21 23.49 -0.09 -28.52
N LEU A 22 24.31 -0.51 -27.54
CA LEU A 22 23.88 -1.40 -26.48
C LEU A 22 22.82 -0.66 -25.69
N ALA A 23 21.55 -0.90 -26.03
CA ALA A 23 20.42 -0.49 -25.21
C ALA A 23 20.55 -1.21 -23.86
N HIS A 24 21.09 -0.52 -22.87
CA HIS A 24 21.00 -0.95 -21.49
C HIS A 24 19.55 -0.83 -21.09
N ALA A 25 18.81 -1.94 -21.13
CA ALA A 25 17.52 -2.06 -20.51
C ALA A 25 17.74 -1.83 -19.00
N GLN A 26 17.48 -0.63 -18.53
CA GLN A 26 17.43 -0.33 -17.11
C GLN A 26 16.21 -1.04 -16.56
N ALA A 27 16.43 -2.16 -15.89
CA ALA A 27 15.41 -2.81 -15.09
C ALA A 27 15.03 -1.82 -13.99
N GLN A 28 13.89 -1.15 -14.15
CA GLN A 28 13.30 -0.34 -13.10
C GLN A 28 12.99 -1.26 -11.93
N PRO A 29 13.44 -0.94 -10.71
CA PRO A 29 13.06 -1.71 -9.54
C PRO A 29 11.54 -1.66 -9.43
N GLN A 30 10.89 -2.78 -9.64
CA GLN A 30 9.45 -2.92 -9.42
C GLN A 30 9.22 -2.71 -7.92
N GLN A 31 8.67 -1.55 -7.56
CA GLN A 31 8.24 -1.29 -6.18
C GLN A 31 7.15 -2.32 -5.84
N PRO A 32 7.23 -2.97 -4.67
CA PRO A 32 6.20 -3.89 -4.25
C PRO A 32 4.87 -3.13 -4.16
N VAL A 33 3.98 -3.43 -5.09
CA VAL A 33 2.64 -2.86 -5.13
C VAL A 33 1.80 -3.66 -4.14
N SER A 34 1.20 -3.01 -3.16
CA SER A 34 0.23 -3.63 -2.26
C SER A 34 -0.97 -4.14 -3.07
N ALA A 35 -1.54 -5.28 -2.67
CA ALA A 35 -2.76 -5.81 -3.26
C ALA A 35 -3.99 -4.95 -2.99
N LEU A 36 -3.90 -4.01 -2.05
CA LEU A 36 -4.95 -3.03 -1.78
C LEU A 36 -5.05 -1.92 -2.84
N LYS A 37 -4.18 -1.96 -3.87
CA LYS A 37 -4.35 -1.10 -5.04
C LYS A 37 -5.66 -1.43 -5.74
N GLY A 38 -6.54 -0.43 -5.84
CA GLY A 38 -7.87 -0.61 -6.44
C GLY A 38 -8.98 -0.93 -5.43
N HIS A 39 -8.66 -0.99 -4.13
CA HIS A 39 -9.66 -1.07 -3.07
C HIS A 39 -10.68 0.06 -3.21
N ASN A 40 -11.97 -0.28 -3.15
CA ASN A 40 -13.05 0.71 -3.19
C ASN A 40 -13.23 1.40 -1.84
N SER A 41 -12.43 2.42 -1.58
CA SER A 41 -12.52 3.23 -0.35
C SER A 41 -13.82 4.03 -0.20
N ASN A 42 -14.68 4.05 -1.22
CA ASN A 42 -15.99 4.69 -1.18
C ASN A 42 -17.13 3.69 -0.89
N ALA A 43 -16.81 2.39 -0.74
CA ALA A 43 -17.79 1.41 -0.32
C ALA A 43 -18.27 1.71 1.11
N PRO A 44 -19.50 1.31 1.48
CA PRO A 44 -19.96 1.38 2.85
C PRO A 44 -19.00 0.66 3.81
N VAL A 45 -18.93 1.17 5.03
CA VAL A 45 -18.19 0.55 6.14
C VAL A 45 -19.22 -0.08 7.09
N ASP A 46 -19.18 -1.37 7.21
CA ASP A 46 -20.01 -2.14 8.15
C ASP A 46 -19.18 -2.52 9.36
N VAL A 47 -19.73 -2.35 10.56
CA VAL A 47 -19.05 -2.65 11.84
C VAL A 47 -19.93 -3.52 12.71
N THR A 48 -19.38 -4.61 13.22
CA THR A 48 -20.00 -5.46 14.27
C THR A 48 -19.10 -5.50 15.49
N ALA A 49 -19.68 -5.55 16.69
CA ALA A 49 -18.97 -5.61 17.96
C ALA A 49 -19.90 -6.10 19.06
N ASP A 50 -19.33 -6.48 20.21
CA ASP A 50 -20.13 -6.85 21.39
C ASP A 50 -20.83 -5.62 22.01
N ARG A 51 -20.23 -4.44 21.89
CA ARG A 51 -20.76 -3.18 22.44
C ARG A 51 -20.47 -2.01 21.53
N ILE A 52 -21.47 -1.12 21.42
CA ILE A 52 -21.35 0.20 20.78
C ILE A 52 -21.73 1.30 21.77
N GLU A 53 -21.02 2.42 21.74
CA GLU A 53 -21.33 3.66 22.44
C GLU A 53 -21.24 4.80 21.44
N VAL A 54 -22.34 5.57 21.26
CA VAL A 54 -22.39 6.71 20.35
C VAL A 54 -22.30 8.00 21.16
N GLN A 55 -21.40 8.88 20.78
CA GLN A 55 -21.15 10.17 21.40
C GLN A 55 -21.40 11.30 20.39
N ASP A 56 -22.67 11.65 20.17
CA ASP A 56 -23.10 12.61 19.14
C ASP A 56 -22.42 13.98 19.27
N ARG A 57 -22.22 14.46 20.50
CA ARG A 57 -21.55 15.76 20.72
C ARG A 57 -20.08 15.78 20.32
N ALA A 58 -19.47 14.61 20.21
CA ALA A 58 -18.07 14.44 19.86
C ALA A 58 -17.89 13.87 18.45
N ASP A 59 -18.99 13.67 17.70
CA ASP A 59 -19.02 13.05 16.39
C ASP A 59 -18.22 11.73 16.35
N ARG A 60 -18.51 10.84 17.33
CA ARG A 60 -17.80 9.57 17.52
C ARG A 60 -18.73 8.42 17.86
N ALA A 61 -18.37 7.24 17.35
CA ALA A 61 -18.88 5.97 17.83
C ALA A 61 -17.72 5.10 18.29
N MET A 62 -17.88 4.47 19.47
CA MET A 62 -16.88 3.56 20.03
C MET A 62 -17.44 2.15 20.05
N PHE A 63 -16.68 1.20 19.54
CA PHE A 63 -16.99 -0.22 19.49
C PHE A 63 -15.99 -0.97 20.34
N ALA A 64 -16.45 -1.96 21.09
CA ALA A 64 -15.60 -2.74 21.98
C ALA A 64 -16.03 -4.22 22.03
N GLY A 65 -15.05 -5.10 22.04
CA GLY A 65 -15.19 -6.55 22.06
C GLY A 65 -15.46 -7.13 20.69
N ASN A 66 -14.61 -8.02 20.24
CA ASN A 66 -14.74 -8.78 18.97
C ASN A 66 -15.14 -7.88 17.78
N VAL A 67 -14.49 -6.72 17.66
CA VAL A 67 -14.82 -5.75 16.61
C VAL A 67 -14.39 -6.29 15.27
N HIS A 68 -15.34 -6.39 14.35
CA HIS A 68 -15.12 -6.78 12.95
C HIS A 68 -15.67 -5.69 12.02
N VAL A 69 -14.82 -5.20 11.14
CA VAL A 69 -15.13 -4.15 10.14
C VAL A 69 -14.99 -4.72 8.75
N THR A 70 -15.92 -4.41 7.88
CA THR A 70 -15.83 -4.74 6.45
C THR A 70 -16.01 -3.50 5.60
N GLN A 71 -15.21 -3.37 4.55
CA GLN A 71 -15.36 -2.39 3.49
C GLN A 71 -14.95 -3.02 2.16
N ALA A 72 -15.90 -3.27 1.27
CA ALA A 72 -15.66 -4.06 0.06
C ALA A 72 -14.94 -5.39 0.41
N GLU A 73 -13.76 -5.62 -0.18
CA GLU A 73 -12.95 -6.84 0.06
C GLU A 73 -11.99 -6.74 1.26
N LEU A 74 -11.95 -5.58 1.92
CA LEU A 74 -11.09 -5.35 3.08
C LEU A 74 -11.83 -5.69 4.37
N THR A 75 -11.16 -6.42 5.27
CA THR A 75 -11.63 -6.64 6.64
C THR A 75 -10.63 -6.14 7.65
N LEU A 76 -11.12 -5.69 8.81
CA LEU A 76 -10.32 -5.30 9.96
C LEU A 76 -10.90 -5.93 11.21
N ASP A 77 -10.08 -6.66 11.96
CA ASP A 77 -10.42 -7.27 13.24
C ASP A 77 -9.61 -6.60 14.36
N THR A 78 -10.26 -6.28 15.49
CA THR A 78 -9.62 -5.62 16.63
C THR A 78 -10.47 -5.76 17.91
N GLU A 79 -9.88 -5.46 19.07
CA GLU A 79 -10.63 -5.42 20.33
C GLU A 79 -11.42 -4.13 20.53
N ARG A 80 -10.92 -3.01 20.00
CA ARG A 80 -11.54 -1.69 20.13
C ARG A 80 -11.40 -0.87 18.88
N LEU A 81 -12.47 -0.18 18.52
CA LEU A 81 -12.51 0.74 17.40
C LEU A 81 -13.20 2.03 17.79
N THR A 82 -12.59 3.16 17.45
CA THR A 82 -13.25 4.47 17.48
C THR A 82 -13.47 4.93 16.04
N VAL A 83 -14.71 5.23 15.70
CA VAL A 83 -15.11 5.80 14.41
C VAL A 83 -15.34 7.27 14.61
N ALA A 84 -14.56 8.13 13.97
CA ALA A 84 -14.81 9.56 13.88
C ALA A 84 -15.57 9.85 12.58
N TYR A 85 -16.62 10.67 12.67
CA TYR A 85 -17.45 11.04 11.53
C TYR A 85 -17.75 12.52 11.53
N SER A 86 -18.14 13.06 10.39
CA SER A 86 -18.68 14.41 10.24
C SER A 86 -20.17 14.32 9.92
N SER A 87 -20.96 15.26 10.46
CA SER A 87 -22.43 15.30 10.34
C SER A 87 -22.97 16.50 9.56
N ALA A 88 -22.12 17.26 8.85
CA ALA A 88 -22.53 18.41 8.05
C ALA A 88 -23.28 17.97 6.78
N GLY A 89 -24.55 17.66 6.92
CA GLY A 89 -25.46 17.27 5.84
C GLY A 89 -25.76 15.77 5.80
N SER A 90 -24.79 14.92 5.59
CA SER A 90 -24.87 13.46 5.70
C SER A 90 -23.73 12.95 6.59
N ILE A 91 -23.97 11.86 7.32
CA ILE A 91 -22.92 11.23 8.12
C ILE A 91 -21.86 10.67 7.17
N GLN A 92 -20.62 11.14 7.32
CA GLN A 92 -19.45 10.66 6.59
C GLN A 92 -18.39 10.18 7.59
N ILE A 93 -17.88 8.99 7.38
CA ILE A 93 -16.79 8.46 8.21
C ILE A 93 -15.49 9.10 7.73
N ASP A 94 -14.78 9.76 8.65
CA ASP A 94 -13.52 10.42 8.39
C ASP A 94 -12.34 9.51 8.73
N ARG A 95 -12.45 8.78 9.86
CA ARG A 95 -11.32 8.04 10.42
C ARG A 95 -11.77 6.88 11.30
N LEU A 96 -11.01 5.80 11.24
CA LEU A 96 -11.10 4.64 12.12
C LEU A 96 -9.79 4.53 12.92
N ASP A 97 -9.89 4.48 14.26
CA ASP A 97 -8.77 4.25 15.17
C ASP A 97 -8.99 2.90 15.88
N ALA A 98 -8.12 1.94 15.60
CA ALA A 98 -8.19 0.57 16.11
C ALA A 98 -7.10 0.28 17.12
N SER A 99 -7.41 -0.50 18.16
CA SER A 99 -6.45 -0.87 19.21
C SER A 99 -6.77 -2.21 19.87
N GLY A 100 -5.74 -2.87 20.44
CA GLY A 100 -5.88 -4.15 21.12
C GLY A 100 -5.64 -5.35 20.18
N GLY A 101 -4.64 -5.22 19.30
CA GLY A 101 -4.35 -6.20 18.26
C GLY A 101 -5.19 -5.96 17.00
N VAL A 102 -4.55 -5.42 15.99
CA VAL A 102 -5.20 -5.05 14.73
C VAL A 102 -4.78 -6.01 13.65
N VAL A 103 -5.76 -6.59 12.95
CA VAL A 103 -5.55 -7.46 11.79
C VAL A 103 -6.32 -6.89 10.61
N VAL A 104 -5.61 -6.49 9.56
CA VAL A 104 -6.20 -6.04 8.30
C VAL A 104 -5.97 -7.13 7.27
N THR A 105 -7.04 -7.60 6.66
CA THR A 105 -6.99 -8.67 5.66
C THR A 105 -7.60 -8.21 4.34
N SER A 106 -6.93 -8.55 3.26
CA SER A 106 -7.39 -8.44 1.89
C SER A 106 -7.27 -9.81 1.19
N PRO A 107 -7.79 -9.99 -0.03
CA PRO A 107 -7.74 -11.29 -0.72
C PRO A 107 -6.32 -11.88 -0.89
N SER A 108 -5.28 -11.06 -0.87
CA SER A 108 -3.92 -11.52 -1.14
C SER A 108 -2.90 -11.22 -0.06
N GLU A 109 -3.24 -10.43 0.95
CA GLU A 109 -2.31 -10.09 2.03
C GLU A 109 -3.01 -9.85 3.36
N THR A 110 -2.26 -10.09 4.44
CA THR A 110 -2.69 -9.82 5.81
C THR A 110 -1.65 -8.96 6.49
N ALA A 111 -2.08 -7.84 7.07
CA ALA A 111 -1.24 -6.95 7.87
C ALA A 111 -1.69 -6.99 9.34
N ARG A 112 -0.74 -7.03 10.27
CA ARG A 112 -1.00 -7.04 11.72
C ARG A 112 -0.22 -5.94 12.39
N GLY A 113 -0.75 -5.43 13.51
CA GLY A 113 -0.09 -4.44 14.36
C GLY A 113 -0.79 -4.33 15.71
N ASP A 114 -0.23 -3.60 16.65
CA ASP A 114 -0.86 -3.36 17.95
C ASP A 114 -1.95 -2.29 17.86
N PHE A 115 -1.72 -1.29 16.99
CA PHE A 115 -2.61 -0.17 16.73
C PHE A 115 -2.75 0.05 15.23
N GLY A 116 -3.93 0.53 14.83
CA GLY A 116 -4.23 0.86 13.45
C GLY A 116 -5.00 2.18 13.32
N VAL A 117 -4.71 2.90 12.26
CA VAL A 117 -5.45 4.10 11.85
C VAL A 117 -5.79 3.97 10.38
N TYR A 118 -7.05 4.11 10.03
CA TYR A 118 -7.50 4.27 8.65
C TYR A 118 -8.08 5.67 8.48
N ASP A 119 -7.35 6.53 7.77
CA ASP A 119 -7.78 7.86 7.34
C ASP A 119 -8.49 7.70 6.00
N LEU A 120 -9.83 7.78 6.00
CA LEU A 120 -10.63 7.57 4.80
C LEU A 120 -10.50 8.74 3.82
N ASN A 121 -10.33 9.96 4.34
CA ASN A 121 -10.17 11.15 3.51
C ASN A 121 -8.86 11.11 2.70
N ARG A 122 -7.77 10.64 3.32
CA ARG A 122 -6.46 10.49 2.68
C ARG A 122 -6.28 9.12 2.01
N LYS A 123 -7.15 8.17 2.32
CA LYS A 123 -7.06 6.77 1.88
C LYS A 123 -5.74 6.11 2.31
N LEU A 124 -5.37 6.35 3.58
CA LEU A 124 -4.15 5.85 4.20
C LEU A 124 -4.47 4.91 5.35
N ILE A 125 -3.91 3.70 5.32
CA ILE A 125 -3.90 2.78 6.45
C ILE A 125 -2.52 2.83 7.10
N THR A 126 -2.46 3.08 8.40
CA THR A 126 -1.23 3.03 9.19
C THR A 126 -1.36 1.99 10.28
N LEU A 127 -0.43 1.05 10.37
CA LEU A 127 -0.29 0.13 11.50
C LEU A 127 0.98 0.45 12.26
N VAL A 128 0.93 0.33 13.58
CA VAL A 128 2.05 0.62 14.50
C VAL A 128 2.15 -0.45 15.57
N GLY A 129 3.38 -0.80 15.95
CA GLY A 129 3.70 -1.80 16.98
C GLY A 129 3.61 -3.23 16.42
N ASN A 130 4.68 -4.00 16.60
CA ASN A 130 4.77 -5.41 16.21
C ASN A 130 4.25 -5.72 14.80
N VAL A 131 4.55 -4.82 13.86
CA VAL A 131 3.99 -4.89 12.51
C VAL A 131 4.51 -6.11 11.75
N ARG A 132 3.58 -6.85 11.15
CA ARG A 132 3.86 -7.96 10.22
C ARG A 132 2.95 -7.84 9.00
N LEU A 133 3.55 -7.85 7.82
CA LEU A 133 2.85 -7.96 6.54
C LEU A 133 3.16 -9.33 5.93
N THR A 134 2.13 -10.10 5.63
CA THR A 134 2.22 -11.43 5.01
C THR A 134 1.52 -11.43 3.67
N ARG A 135 2.18 -11.96 2.64
CA ARG A 135 1.62 -12.18 1.30
C ARG A 135 2.09 -13.56 0.80
N GLY A 136 1.16 -14.52 0.69
CA GLY A 136 1.52 -15.90 0.45
C GLY A 136 2.55 -16.39 1.48
N ASP A 137 3.66 -16.96 1.03
CA ASP A 137 4.75 -17.45 1.89
C ASP A 137 5.77 -16.37 2.28
N SER A 138 5.60 -15.15 1.78
CA SER A 138 6.49 -14.03 2.09
C SER A 138 5.98 -13.23 3.27
N ASN A 139 6.90 -12.79 4.14
CA ASN A 139 6.56 -11.92 5.26
C ASN A 139 7.61 -10.83 5.51
N ILE A 140 7.13 -9.68 5.96
CA ILE A 140 7.95 -8.53 6.32
C ILE A 140 7.56 -8.08 7.73
N ILE A 141 8.57 -7.83 8.57
CA ILE A 141 8.40 -7.42 9.96
C ILE A 141 9.02 -6.03 10.14
N GLY A 142 8.32 -5.16 10.85
CA GLY A 142 8.77 -3.81 11.17
C GLY A 142 8.03 -3.25 12.39
N SER A 143 8.17 -1.96 12.64
CA SER A 143 7.48 -1.26 13.73
C SER A 143 6.33 -0.38 13.25
N ARG A 144 6.34 -0.01 11.97
CA ARG A 144 5.30 0.81 11.35
C ARG A 144 5.10 0.40 9.89
N LEU A 145 3.85 0.29 9.47
CA LEU A 145 3.43 0.10 8.08
C LEU A 145 2.52 1.25 7.69
N VAL A 146 2.73 1.83 6.53
CA VAL A 146 1.82 2.79 5.89
C VAL A 146 1.45 2.25 4.53
N ILE A 147 0.15 2.10 4.27
CA ILE A 147 -0.41 1.68 2.98
C ILE A 147 -1.18 2.86 2.39
N ASP A 148 -0.81 3.29 1.22
CA ASP A 148 -1.54 4.26 0.41
C ASP A 148 -2.43 3.51 -0.57
N LEU A 149 -3.75 3.58 -0.37
CA LEU A 149 -4.74 2.86 -1.17
C LEU A 149 -4.90 3.45 -2.58
N ASN A 150 -4.54 4.73 -2.77
CA ASN A 150 -4.59 5.36 -4.09
C ASN A 150 -3.48 4.82 -5.01
N SER A 151 -2.25 4.76 -4.49
CA SER A 151 -1.08 4.31 -5.25
C SER A 151 -0.85 2.81 -5.14
N GLY A 152 -1.43 2.14 -4.14
CA GLY A 152 -1.12 0.76 -3.78
C GLY A 152 0.30 0.60 -3.21
N ARG A 153 0.91 1.67 -2.71
CA ARG A 153 2.24 1.64 -2.13
C ARG A 153 2.18 1.29 -0.64
N ALA A 154 2.95 0.29 -0.24
CA ALA A 154 3.17 -0.06 1.16
C ALA A 154 4.61 0.27 1.57
N VAL A 155 4.76 0.99 2.67
CA VAL A 155 6.07 1.34 3.26
C VAL A 155 6.13 0.77 4.67
N ILE A 156 7.13 -0.07 4.92
CA ILE A 156 7.40 -0.60 6.25
C ILE A 156 8.68 0.03 6.76
N ALA A 157 8.64 0.56 7.99
CA ALA A 157 9.78 1.13 8.68
C ALA A 157 10.12 0.31 9.92
N GLY A 158 11.42 0.22 10.22
CA GLY A 158 11.91 -0.20 11.52
C GLY A 158 11.73 0.94 12.53
N GLY A 159 11.64 0.61 13.83
CA GLY A 159 11.61 1.62 14.89
C GLY A 159 12.93 2.39 15.02
N PRO A 160 12.97 3.47 15.83
CA PRO A 160 14.21 4.12 16.21
C PRO A 160 15.17 3.13 16.84
N ALA A 161 16.46 3.30 16.61
CA ALA A 161 17.49 2.47 17.24
C ALA A 161 17.37 2.55 18.77
N GLY A 162 17.20 1.39 19.43
CA GLY A 162 17.06 1.32 20.89
C GLY A 162 15.63 1.17 21.42
N VAL A 163 14.59 1.29 20.61
CA VAL A 163 13.21 0.98 21.01
C VAL A 163 12.87 -0.43 20.51
N ALA A 164 12.83 -1.35 21.46
CA ALA A 164 12.88 -2.79 21.35
C ALA A 164 11.98 -3.46 20.31
N GLN A 165 12.39 -4.50 19.86
CA GLN A 165 12.06 -5.88 19.50
C GLN A 165 12.61 -6.34 18.15
N SER A 166 13.00 -5.48 17.24
CA SER A 166 13.73 -5.87 16.03
C SER A 166 14.97 -5.03 15.76
N GLY A 167 15.53 -4.37 16.78
CA GLY A 167 16.76 -3.59 16.63
C GLY A 167 16.66 -2.45 15.60
N GLY A 168 15.48 -1.84 15.44
CA GLY A 168 15.26 -0.71 14.55
C GLY A 168 15.28 -1.04 13.04
N ARG A 169 15.43 -2.31 12.64
CA ARG A 169 15.55 -2.73 11.24
C ARG A 169 14.32 -3.49 10.78
N VAL A 170 13.93 -3.27 9.53
CA VAL A 170 12.93 -4.11 8.84
C VAL A 170 13.58 -5.44 8.46
N LYS A 171 12.85 -6.53 8.67
CA LYS A 171 13.25 -7.88 8.25
C LYS A 171 12.21 -8.38 7.24
N GLY A 172 12.68 -8.93 6.12
CA GLY A 172 11.84 -9.55 5.09
C GLY A 172 12.29 -10.98 4.80
N HIS A 173 11.33 -11.89 4.66
CA HIS A 173 11.51 -13.22 4.10
C HIS A 173 10.67 -13.32 2.83
N PHE A 174 11.28 -13.71 1.72
CA PHE A 174 10.63 -13.80 0.43
C PHE A 174 10.84 -15.19 -0.15
N THR A 175 9.75 -15.84 -0.51
CA THR A 175 9.80 -17.11 -1.23
C THR A 175 9.84 -16.82 -2.72
N VAL A 176 10.86 -17.39 -3.40
CA VAL A 176 10.99 -17.31 -4.86
C VAL A 176 10.41 -18.59 -5.45
N PRO A 177 9.34 -18.52 -6.26
CA PRO A 177 8.84 -19.72 -6.94
C PRO A 177 9.92 -20.30 -7.83
N ASN A 178 10.18 -21.62 -7.73
CA ASN A 178 10.98 -22.34 -8.71
C ASN A 178 10.25 -22.20 -10.06
N ARG A 179 10.88 -21.50 -11.00
CA ARG A 179 10.51 -21.62 -12.40
C ARG A 179 11.07 -22.97 -12.84
N GLY A 180 10.21 -24.00 -12.81
CA GLY A 180 10.55 -25.27 -13.42
C GLY A 180 10.89 -25.03 -14.89
N ASP A 181 11.99 -25.61 -15.31
CA ASP A 181 12.41 -25.71 -16.72
C ASP A 181 11.35 -26.41 -17.56
#